data_ac3e4d1fa60cfd44760ee8d8bb053474
#
_entry.id   ac3e4d1fa60cfd44760ee8d8bb053474
#
_cell.length_a   1.000
_cell.length_b   1.000
_cell.length_c   1.000
_cell.angle_alpha   90.00
_cell.angle_beta   90.00
_cell.angle_gamma   90.00
#
_symmetry.space_group_name_H-M   'P 1'
#
loop_
_entity.id
_entity.type
_entity.pdbx_description
1 polymer ?
#
loop_
_entity_poly.entity_id
_entity_poly.type
_entity_poly.pdbx_seq_one_letter_code
_entity_poly.pdbx_strand_id
1 'polypeptide(L)'
;MKAMEKDWYQKNWTLDIQNMSWVEDTNRQVYFLIKQLHLKGTEKILDLACGFGRHSLEFARRGYDVTDIDITPAYIDYANEQAKKENLNAKFICQDIRTITFDKEFDVVLNMADGAIGYLEDDGENHKIFSVIAKALKNGGKHFMDIMNGSYAQTHFPCKLWDAGEKGLTLSAFEWEKDRKTLIYGQVDYMYGEALYKPEMKEGNPIRLYSLDEITEIFCKLGLRICNSFADFSGKPSSDNDIQLMVYSIRE
;
A
#
# COMPACT_ATOMS: atom_id res chain seq x y z
N MET A 1 7.14 -10.41 19.58
CA MET A 1 5.65 -10.44 19.50
C MET A 1 5.19 -11.76 18.91
N LYS A 2 3.98 -12.23 19.21
CA LYS A 2 3.36 -13.37 18.51
C LYS A 2 2.71 -12.85 17.24
N ALA A 3 2.81 -13.60 16.12
CA ALA A 3 2.06 -13.27 14.91
C ALA A 3 0.56 -13.39 15.17
N MET A 4 -0.22 -12.45 14.66
CA MET A 4 -1.68 -12.50 14.70
C MET A 4 -2.23 -13.66 13.89
N GLU A 5 -3.50 -13.97 14.11
CA GLU A 5 -4.21 -15.02 13.38
C GLU A 5 -4.47 -14.62 11.92
N LYS A 6 -4.88 -15.62 11.13
CA LYS A 6 -5.39 -15.49 9.77
C LYS A 6 -6.41 -14.34 9.65
N ASP A 7 -6.45 -13.66 8.53
CA ASP A 7 -7.41 -12.58 8.24
C ASP A 7 -7.34 -11.38 9.21
N TRP A 8 -6.19 -11.16 9.87
CA TRP A 8 -5.96 -10.05 10.78
C TRP A 8 -6.25 -8.69 10.10
N TYR A 9 -5.93 -8.54 8.83
CA TYR A 9 -6.14 -7.32 8.04
C TYR A 9 -7.61 -6.93 7.87
N GLN A 10 -8.54 -7.86 8.04
CA GLN A 10 -9.98 -7.55 8.02
C GLN A 10 -10.49 -7.01 9.36
N LYS A 11 -9.75 -7.21 10.45
CA LYS A 11 -10.18 -6.91 11.81
C LYS A 11 -9.47 -5.69 12.40
N ASN A 12 -8.24 -5.44 12.00
CA ASN A 12 -7.35 -4.49 12.68
C ASN A 12 -7.38 -3.08 12.07
N TRP A 13 -7.83 -2.94 10.83
CA TRP A 13 -7.87 -1.66 10.15
C TRP A 13 -9.20 -0.95 10.40
N THR A 14 -9.17 0.19 11.08
CA THR A 14 -10.32 1.06 11.33
C THR A 14 -10.13 2.42 10.68
N LEU A 15 -11.17 3.26 10.65
CA LEU A 15 -11.07 4.62 10.11
C LEU A 15 -10.13 5.54 10.90
N ASP A 16 -9.68 5.12 12.09
CA ASP A 16 -8.68 5.87 12.86
C ASP A 16 -7.35 6.03 12.14
N ILE A 17 -7.05 5.13 11.19
CA ILE A 17 -5.90 5.21 10.29
C ILE A 17 -5.78 6.57 9.59
N GLN A 18 -6.89 7.29 9.35
CA GLN A 18 -6.88 8.63 8.75
C GLN A 18 -6.15 9.67 9.60
N ASN A 19 -5.89 9.38 10.88
CA ASN A 19 -5.20 10.29 11.81
C ASN A 19 -3.68 10.02 11.90
N MET A 20 -3.18 9.01 11.18
CA MET A 20 -1.77 8.64 11.19
C MET A 20 -0.90 9.65 10.42
N SER A 21 0.34 9.86 10.88
CA SER A 21 1.30 10.80 10.28
C SER A 21 1.54 10.60 8.79
N TRP A 22 1.66 9.36 8.37
CA TRP A 22 1.92 9.00 6.97
C TRP A 22 0.75 9.27 6.00
N VAL A 23 -0.44 9.61 6.51
CA VAL A 23 -1.61 10.02 5.74
C VAL A 23 -1.56 11.52 5.37
N GLU A 24 -0.89 12.33 6.16
CA GLU A 24 -0.87 13.81 6.03
C GLU A 24 -0.35 14.27 4.67
N ASP A 25 0.60 13.54 4.07
CA ASP A 25 1.29 13.89 2.83
C ASP A 25 0.58 13.41 1.54
N THR A 26 -0.69 13.01 1.59
CA THR A 26 -1.42 12.42 0.44
C THR A 26 -1.32 13.27 -0.84
N ASN A 27 -1.47 14.58 -0.73
CA ASN A 27 -1.37 15.51 -1.87
C ASN A 27 -0.01 15.46 -2.55
N ARG A 28 1.07 15.44 -1.77
CA ARG A 28 2.46 15.33 -2.24
C ARG A 28 2.70 13.98 -2.90
N GLN A 29 2.17 12.91 -2.32
CA GLN A 29 2.29 11.55 -2.85
C GLN A 29 1.62 11.44 -4.23
N VAL A 30 0.39 11.93 -4.38
CA VAL A 30 -0.34 11.93 -5.65
C VAL A 30 0.37 12.80 -6.69
N TYR A 31 0.88 13.98 -6.32
CA TYR A 31 1.67 14.80 -7.23
C TYR A 31 2.93 14.07 -7.73
N PHE A 32 3.63 13.37 -6.84
CA PHE A 32 4.79 12.54 -7.19
C PHE A 32 4.40 11.46 -8.21
N LEU A 33 3.30 10.72 -7.95
CA LEU A 33 2.81 9.67 -8.87
C LEU A 33 2.49 10.22 -10.25
N ILE A 34 1.76 11.34 -10.33
CA ILE A 34 1.45 12.01 -11.61
C ILE A 34 2.71 12.33 -12.38
N LYS A 35 3.73 12.87 -11.70
CA LYS A 35 5.00 13.25 -12.31
C LYS A 35 5.80 12.03 -12.77
N GLN A 36 5.99 11.03 -11.91
CA GLN A 36 6.81 9.85 -12.22
C GLN A 36 6.18 8.95 -13.28
N LEU A 37 4.86 8.81 -13.24
CA LEU A 37 4.12 8.03 -14.21
C LEU A 37 3.77 8.85 -15.49
N HIS A 38 4.15 10.12 -15.57
CA HIS A 38 3.85 11.02 -16.69
C HIS A 38 2.36 10.97 -17.09
N LEU A 39 1.48 11.14 -16.08
CA LEU A 39 0.04 11.12 -16.30
C LEU A 39 -0.45 12.43 -16.91
N LYS A 40 -1.46 12.34 -17.79
CA LYS A 40 -1.97 13.47 -18.58
C LYS A 40 -3.36 13.94 -18.16
N GLY A 41 -4.02 13.23 -17.22
CA GLY A 41 -5.37 13.54 -16.74
C GLY A 41 -6.50 12.80 -17.45
N THR A 42 -6.17 11.85 -18.33
CA THR A 42 -7.16 11.06 -19.09
C THR A 42 -7.08 9.56 -18.79
N GLU A 43 -6.14 9.17 -17.95
CA GLU A 43 -5.90 7.77 -17.61
C GLU A 43 -7.01 7.23 -16.70
N LYS A 44 -7.39 5.97 -16.96
CA LYS A 44 -8.18 5.16 -16.04
C LYS A 44 -7.25 4.53 -15.00
N ILE A 45 -7.52 4.82 -13.74
CA ILE A 45 -6.72 4.36 -12.59
C ILE A 45 -7.50 3.29 -11.83
N LEU A 46 -6.83 2.20 -11.48
CA LEU A 46 -7.30 1.20 -10.52
C LEU A 46 -6.42 1.27 -9.28
N ASP A 47 -7.00 1.46 -8.11
CA ASP A 47 -6.29 1.39 -6.82
C ASP A 47 -6.72 0.10 -6.08
N LEU A 48 -5.78 -0.79 -5.83
CA LEU A 48 -6.00 -2.09 -5.22
C LEU A 48 -5.62 -2.06 -3.74
N ALA A 49 -6.55 -2.49 -2.88
CA ALA A 49 -6.49 -2.32 -1.43
C ALA A 49 -6.35 -0.83 -1.05
N CYS A 50 -7.28 -0.03 -1.58
CA CYS A 50 -7.24 1.43 -1.51
C CYS A 50 -7.44 2.02 -0.09
N GLY A 51 -7.78 1.18 0.90
CA GLY A 51 -8.15 1.62 2.23
C GLY A 51 -9.37 2.56 2.18
N PHE A 52 -9.33 3.65 2.94
CA PHE A 52 -10.40 4.65 2.92
C PHE A 52 -10.35 5.62 1.72
N GLY A 53 -9.57 5.27 0.69
CA GLY A 53 -9.57 5.94 -0.62
C GLY A 53 -8.83 7.28 -0.67
N ARG A 54 -7.86 7.54 0.19
CA ARG A 54 -7.19 8.87 0.27
C ARG A 54 -6.49 9.28 -1.02
N HIS A 55 -5.76 8.38 -1.68
CA HIS A 55 -5.10 8.64 -2.96
C HIS A 55 -6.12 8.80 -4.08
N SER A 56 -7.09 7.92 -4.13
CA SER A 56 -8.10 7.86 -5.15
C SER A 56 -9.03 9.07 -5.16
N LEU A 57 -9.48 9.52 -3.97
CA LEU A 57 -10.23 10.77 -3.83
C LEU A 57 -9.41 11.96 -4.34
N GLU A 58 -8.11 12.00 -4.05
CA GLU A 58 -7.24 13.05 -4.52
C GLU A 58 -6.99 12.99 -6.04
N PHE A 59 -6.84 11.80 -6.64
CA PHE A 59 -6.81 11.65 -8.10
C PHE A 59 -8.13 12.11 -8.74
N ALA A 60 -9.27 11.72 -8.16
CA ALA A 60 -10.59 12.13 -8.65
C ALA A 60 -10.82 13.65 -8.57
N ARG A 61 -10.34 14.33 -7.50
CA ARG A 61 -10.33 15.81 -7.42
C ARG A 61 -9.56 16.46 -8.55
N ARG A 62 -8.55 15.77 -9.07
CA ARG A 62 -7.74 16.23 -10.22
C ARG A 62 -8.31 15.79 -11.57
N GLY A 63 -9.50 15.18 -11.58
CA GLY A 63 -10.26 14.86 -12.79
C GLY A 63 -9.97 13.48 -13.39
N TYR A 64 -9.20 12.60 -12.72
CA TYR A 64 -8.98 11.23 -13.19
C TYR A 64 -10.21 10.35 -12.98
N ASP A 65 -10.39 9.36 -13.88
CA ASP A 65 -11.39 8.29 -13.74
C ASP A 65 -10.81 7.16 -12.87
N VAL A 66 -11.35 7.01 -11.66
CA VAL A 66 -10.76 6.11 -10.65
C VAL A 66 -11.73 5.01 -10.27
N THR A 67 -11.23 3.77 -10.25
CA THR A 67 -11.92 2.60 -9.71
C THR A 67 -11.08 2.01 -8.59
N ASP A 68 -11.70 1.68 -7.47
CA ASP A 68 -11.06 1.36 -6.22
C ASP A 68 -11.63 0.09 -5.63
N ILE A 69 -10.75 -0.75 -5.11
CA ILE A 69 -11.13 -2.03 -4.49
C ILE A 69 -10.52 -2.11 -3.09
N ASP A 70 -11.36 -2.36 -2.10
CA ASP A 70 -10.92 -2.75 -0.76
C ASP A 70 -11.86 -3.79 -0.17
N ILE A 71 -11.35 -4.63 0.72
CA ILE A 71 -12.14 -5.68 1.36
C ILE A 71 -12.94 -5.17 2.57
N THR A 72 -12.59 -3.99 3.09
CA THR A 72 -13.12 -3.41 4.33
C THR A 72 -14.37 -2.56 4.06
N PRO A 73 -15.58 -3.01 4.45
CA PRO A 73 -16.81 -2.28 4.13
C PRO A 73 -16.81 -0.84 4.65
N ALA A 74 -16.35 -0.61 5.88
CA ALA A 74 -16.34 0.72 6.49
C ALA A 74 -15.47 1.72 5.71
N TYR A 75 -14.39 1.27 5.08
CA TYR A 75 -13.54 2.10 4.22
C TYR A 75 -14.26 2.50 2.93
N ILE A 76 -14.89 1.53 2.31
CA ILE A 76 -15.63 1.74 1.04
C ILE A 76 -16.85 2.64 1.27
N ASP A 77 -17.58 2.46 2.38
CA ASP A 77 -18.70 3.32 2.74
C ASP A 77 -18.24 4.77 2.94
N TYR A 78 -17.17 4.97 3.70
CA TYR A 78 -16.58 6.28 3.90
C TYR A 78 -16.14 6.93 2.57
N ALA A 79 -15.39 6.20 1.74
CA ALA A 79 -14.89 6.72 0.47
C ALA A 79 -16.02 7.10 -0.51
N ASN A 80 -17.07 6.27 -0.59
CA ASN A 80 -18.29 6.58 -1.37
C ASN A 80 -19.00 7.83 -0.86
N GLU A 81 -19.10 8.00 0.46
CA GLU A 81 -19.70 9.20 1.06
C GLU A 81 -18.91 10.47 0.69
N GLN A 82 -17.56 10.42 0.80
CA GLN A 82 -16.70 11.55 0.42
C GLN A 82 -16.81 11.87 -1.07
N ALA A 83 -16.73 10.86 -1.94
CA ALA A 83 -16.87 11.04 -3.37
C ALA A 83 -18.21 11.68 -3.75
N LYS A 84 -19.31 11.21 -3.15
CA LYS A 84 -20.64 11.79 -3.35
C LYS A 84 -20.74 13.23 -2.85
N LYS A 85 -20.22 13.51 -1.67
CA LYS A 85 -20.21 14.87 -1.07
C LYS A 85 -19.48 15.89 -1.94
N GLU A 86 -18.38 15.47 -2.57
CA GLU A 86 -17.55 16.31 -3.42
C GLU A 86 -17.91 16.20 -4.92
N ASN A 87 -18.91 15.38 -5.27
CA ASN A 87 -19.32 15.09 -6.67
C ASN A 87 -18.14 14.63 -7.55
N LEU A 88 -17.35 13.69 -7.05
CA LEU A 88 -16.15 13.15 -7.72
C LEU A 88 -16.52 11.96 -8.63
N ASN A 89 -15.77 11.82 -9.73
CA ASN A 89 -15.85 10.64 -10.60
C ASN A 89 -14.93 9.53 -10.06
N ALA A 90 -15.38 8.85 -9.02
CA ALA A 90 -14.67 7.73 -8.41
C ALA A 90 -15.66 6.61 -8.07
N LYS A 91 -15.25 5.37 -8.30
CA LYS A 91 -16.05 4.18 -8.04
C LYS A 91 -15.35 3.30 -7.01
N PHE A 92 -15.94 3.12 -5.84
CA PHE A 92 -15.43 2.29 -4.75
C PHE A 92 -16.22 0.99 -4.65
N ILE A 93 -15.52 -0.15 -4.62
CA ILE A 93 -16.10 -1.50 -4.65
C ILE A 93 -15.56 -2.29 -3.45
N CYS A 94 -16.46 -2.80 -2.60
CA CYS A 94 -16.10 -3.70 -1.51
C CYS A 94 -15.92 -5.11 -2.04
N GLN A 95 -14.67 -5.56 -2.24
CA GLN A 95 -14.36 -6.87 -2.81
C GLN A 95 -12.94 -7.30 -2.47
N ASP A 96 -12.71 -8.60 -2.39
CA ASP A 96 -11.35 -9.17 -2.31
C ASP A 96 -10.65 -8.97 -3.65
N ILE A 97 -9.50 -8.28 -3.64
CA ILE A 97 -8.71 -7.95 -4.83
C ILE A 97 -8.29 -9.19 -5.62
N ARG A 98 -8.17 -10.38 -4.99
CA ARG A 98 -7.84 -11.65 -5.65
C ARG A 98 -8.95 -12.16 -6.56
N THR A 99 -10.18 -11.69 -6.38
CA THR A 99 -11.37 -12.19 -7.07
C THR A 99 -11.84 -11.29 -8.21
N ILE A 100 -11.20 -10.13 -8.40
CA ILE A 100 -11.56 -9.22 -9.49
C ILE A 100 -11.17 -9.82 -10.85
N THR A 101 -11.92 -9.45 -11.89
CA THR A 101 -11.80 -10.07 -13.21
C THR A 101 -11.45 -9.08 -14.32
N PHE A 102 -10.97 -7.89 -13.99
CA PHE A 102 -10.55 -6.89 -14.97
C PHE A 102 -9.46 -7.45 -15.90
N ASP A 103 -9.61 -7.14 -17.19
CA ASP A 103 -8.66 -7.60 -18.21
C ASP A 103 -8.35 -6.46 -19.18
N LYS A 104 -7.15 -5.90 -19.10
CA LYS A 104 -6.65 -4.80 -19.95
C LYS A 104 -7.57 -3.58 -19.97
N GLU A 105 -8.08 -3.18 -18.83
CA GLU A 105 -9.03 -2.08 -18.73
C GLU A 105 -8.41 -0.77 -18.24
N PHE A 106 -7.27 -0.84 -17.52
CA PHE A 106 -6.68 0.31 -16.83
C PHE A 106 -5.36 0.74 -17.45
N ASP A 107 -5.17 2.06 -17.48
CA ASP A 107 -3.91 2.69 -17.90
C ASP A 107 -2.91 2.70 -16.75
N VAL A 108 -3.41 2.73 -15.51
CA VAL A 108 -2.61 2.71 -14.29
C VAL A 108 -3.24 1.76 -13.27
N VAL A 109 -2.39 0.97 -12.59
CA VAL A 109 -2.76 0.22 -11.38
C VAL A 109 -1.86 0.66 -10.24
N LEU A 110 -2.44 0.91 -9.09
CA LEU A 110 -1.76 1.33 -7.87
C LEU A 110 -1.90 0.28 -6.77
N ASN A 111 -0.85 0.11 -5.97
CA ASN A 111 -0.85 -0.58 -4.68
C ASN A 111 -0.05 0.28 -3.70
N MET A 112 -0.75 1.16 -2.99
CA MET A 112 -0.13 2.15 -2.12
C MET A 112 -0.20 1.74 -0.65
N ALA A 113 0.82 2.11 0.14
CA ALA A 113 0.92 1.79 1.57
C ALA A 113 0.73 0.27 1.83
N ASP A 114 1.63 -0.53 1.28
CA ASP A 114 1.65 -1.98 1.17
C ASP A 114 0.61 -2.56 0.19
N GLY A 115 -0.56 -1.97 0.01
CA GLY A 115 -1.58 -2.42 -0.95
C GLY A 115 -1.96 -3.89 -0.80
N ALA A 116 -2.02 -4.39 0.44
CA ALA A 116 -2.22 -5.78 0.84
C ALA A 116 -1.13 -6.77 0.36
N ILE A 117 -0.04 -6.29 -0.25
CA ILE A 117 1.07 -7.14 -0.68
C ILE A 117 1.80 -7.71 0.54
N GLY A 118 1.87 -9.04 0.60
CA GLY A 118 2.49 -9.74 1.71
C GLY A 118 1.59 -9.98 2.93
N TYR A 119 0.33 -9.54 2.91
CA TYR A 119 -0.60 -9.71 4.03
C TYR A 119 -1.17 -11.12 4.14
N LEU A 120 -1.10 -11.91 3.07
CA LEU A 120 -1.72 -13.21 2.99
C LEU A 120 -0.80 -14.32 3.52
N GLU A 121 -1.37 -15.45 3.91
CA GLU A 121 -0.70 -16.48 4.70
C GLU A 121 0.39 -17.22 3.96
N ASP A 122 0.30 -17.26 2.64
CA ASP A 122 1.30 -17.92 1.80
C ASP A 122 1.62 -17.12 0.53
N ASP A 123 2.80 -17.37 -0.05
CA ASP A 123 3.27 -16.69 -1.23
C ASP A 123 2.38 -16.95 -2.47
N GLY A 124 1.70 -18.10 -2.55
CA GLY A 124 0.79 -18.38 -3.66
C GLY A 124 -0.41 -17.43 -3.68
N GLU A 125 -0.96 -17.12 -2.52
CA GLU A 125 -2.03 -16.14 -2.39
C GLU A 125 -1.53 -14.70 -2.66
N ASN A 126 -0.35 -14.35 -2.14
CA ASN A 126 0.26 -13.05 -2.44
C ASN A 126 0.56 -12.89 -3.94
N HIS A 127 1.03 -13.94 -4.61
CA HIS A 127 1.30 -13.92 -6.05
C HIS A 127 0.04 -13.72 -6.91
N LYS A 128 -1.14 -14.07 -6.41
CA LYS A 128 -2.40 -13.76 -7.11
C LYS A 128 -2.61 -12.24 -7.24
N ILE A 129 -2.20 -11.45 -6.24
CA ILE A 129 -2.29 -9.99 -6.31
C ILE A 129 -1.46 -9.47 -7.50
N PHE A 130 -0.20 -9.91 -7.64
CA PHE A 130 0.64 -9.53 -8.77
C PHE A 130 0.05 -9.96 -10.13
N SER A 131 -0.58 -11.14 -10.18
CA SER A 131 -1.24 -11.63 -11.39
C SER A 131 -2.45 -10.77 -11.77
N VAL A 132 -3.23 -10.33 -10.78
CA VAL A 132 -4.36 -9.42 -10.97
C VAL A 132 -3.90 -8.06 -11.49
N ILE A 133 -2.83 -7.50 -10.91
CA ILE A 133 -2.20 -6.25 -11.39
C ILE A 133 -1.86 -6.36 -12.87
N ALA A 134 -1.09 -7.38 -13.24
CA ALA A 134 -0.66 -7.58 -14.62
C ALA A 134 -1.86 -7.76 -15.56
N LYS A 135 -2.90 -8.48 -15.16
CA LYS A 135 -4.09 -8.73 -15.97
C LYS A 135 -4.93 -7.47 -16.17
N ALA A 136 -5.10 -6.67 -15.14
CA ALA A 136 -5.93 -5.46 -15.18
C ALA A 136 -5.34 -4.36 -16.08
N LEU A 137 -4.02 -4.31 -16.23
CA LEU A 137 -3.31 -3.32 -17.03
C LEU A 137 -3.50 -3.54 -18.54
N LYS A 138 -3.69 -2.46 -19.29
CA LYS A 138 -3.51 -2.41 -20.74
C LYS A 138 -2.04 -2.67 -21.12
N ASN A 139 -1.78 -3.05 -22.37
CA ASN A 139 -0.42 -3.07 -22.89
C ASN A 139 0.16 -1.62 -22.84
N GLY A 140 1.36 -1.46 -22.32
CA GLY A 140 1.95 -0.16 -22.02
C GLY A 140 1.38 0.52 -20.75
N GLY A 141 0.44 -0.12 -20.08
CA GLY A 141 -0.12 0.35 -18.80
C GLY A 141 0.93 0.35 -17.68
N LYS A 142 0.79 1.24 -16.73
CA LYS A 142 1.77 1.56 -15.69
C LYS A 142 1.32 1.01 -14.35
N HIS A 143 2.23 0.41 -13.61
CA HIS A 143 1.98 -0.02 -12.24
C HIS A 143 2.92 0.72 -11.30
N PHE A 144 2.39 1.15 -10.17
CA PHE A 144 3.18 1.69 -9.06
C PHE A 144 2.76 1.04 -7.75
N MET A 145 3.73 0.56 -7.01
CA MET A 145 3.51 0.05 -5.65
C MET A 145 4.47 0.70 -4.68
N ASP A 146 4.05 0.72 -3.41
CA ASP A 146 4.77 1.28 -2.28
C ASP A 146 4.66 0.29 -1.11
N ILE A 147 5.77 -0.39 -0.79
CA ILE A 147 5.84 -1.48 0.19
C ILE A 147 7.05 -1.32 1.10
N MET A 148 7.10 -2.08 2.19
CA MET A 148 8.30 -2.19 3.00
C MET A 148 9.34 -3.09 2.33
N ASN A 149 10.61 -2.68 2.41
CA ASN A 149 11.72 -3.32 1.73
C ASN A 149 12.22 -4.56 2.47
N GLY A 150 12.10 -5.74 1.85
CA GLY A 150 12.59 -6.99 2.40
C GLY A 150 14.11 -7.05 2.59
N SER A 151 14.89 -6.37 1.73
CA SER A 151 16.36 -6.28 1.89
C SER A 151 16.73 -5.49 3.14
N TYR A 152 16.07 -4.36 3.38
CA TYR A 152 16.25 -3.56 4.59
C TYR A 152 15.98 -4.39 5.86
N ALA A 153 14.88 -5.12 5.86
CA ALA A 153 14.46 -5.92 7.01
C ALA A 153 15.50 -6.95 7.45
N GLN A 154 16.20 -7.57 6.51
CA GLN A 154 17.21 -8.61 6.79
C GLN A 154 18.38 -8.10 7.64
N THR A 155 18.70 -6.82 7.55
CA THR A 155 19.89 -6.23 8.20
C THR A 155 19.56 -5.27 9.34
N HIS A 156 18.33 -4.75 9.39
CA HIS A 156 17.93 -3.70 10.33
C HIS A 156 16.90 -4.15 11.38
N PHE A 157 16.19 -5.25 11.13
CA PHE A 157 15.25 -5.78 12.10
C PHE A 157 15.90 -6.88 12.98
N PRO A 158 15.52 -7.02 14.26
CA PRO A 158 14.43 -6.29 14.92
C PRO A 158 14.80 -4.85 15.31
N CYS A 159 13.84 -3.93 15.24
CA CYS A 159 14.01 -2.57 15.73
C CYS A 159 12.70 -1.99 16.29
N LYS A 160 12.80 -0.82 16.93
CA LYS A 160 11.66 -0.02 17.37
C LYS A 160 11.84 1.40 16.87
N LEU A 161 10.81 1.93 16.27
CA LEU A 161 10.80 3.28 15.73
C LEU A 161 9.64 4.07 16.35
N TRP A 162 9.71 5.37 16.20
CA TRP A 162 8.59 6.26 16.52
C TRP A 162 8.44 7.30 15.42
N ASP A 163 7.22 7.75 15.23
CA ASP A 163 6.87 8.83 14.32
C ASP A 163 5.86 9.76 14.96
N ALA A 164 6.01 11.07 14.73
CA ALA A 164 5.14 12.09 15.30
C ALA A 164 4.48 12.90 14.17
N GLY A 165 3.17 12.74 14.05
CA GLY A 165 2.33 13.56 13.20
C GLY A 165 1.76 14.77 13.91
N GLU A 166 0.87 15.51 13.25
CA GLU A 166 0.21 16.69 13.82
C GLU A 166 -0.71 16.35 15.00
N LYS A 167 -1.31 15.17 15.01
CA LYS A 167 -2.33 14.75 15.98
C LYS A 167 -1.84 13.81 17.06
N GLY A 168 -0.77 13.08 16.82
CA GLY A 168 -0.34 12.03 17.74
C GLY A 168 1.06 11.47 17.43
N LEU A 169 1.44 10.50 18.25
CA LEU A 169 2.70 9.77 18.22
C LEU A 169 2.42 8.29 18.01
N THR A 170 3.04 7.69 17.03
CA THR A 170 3.05 6.24 16.78
C THR A 170 4.35 5.62 17.26
N LEU A 171 4.26 4.60 18.12
CA LEU A 171 5.36 3.73 18.50
C LEU A 171 5.24 2.41 17.73
N SER A 172 6.25 2.06 16.95
CA SER A 172 6.28 0.86 16.11
C SER A 172 7.33 -0.12 16.59
N ALA A 173 7.02 -1.42 16.57
CA ALA A 173 7.96 -2.50 16.81
C ALA A 173 7.98 -3.46 15.60
N PHE A 174 9.17 -3.75 15.12
CA PHE A 174 9.41 -4.59 13.95
C PHE A 174 10.24 -5.80 14.40
N GLU A 175 9.67 -7.00 14.31
CA GLU A 175 10.38 -8.28 14.50
C GLU A 175 10.50 -9.00 13.16
N TRP A 176 11.55 -9.79 12.97
CA TRP A 176 11.86 -10.41 11.69
C TRP A 176 11.99 -11.93 11.79
N GLU A 177 11.14 -12.64 11.09
CA GLU A 177 11.24 -14.09 10.88
C GLU A 177 12.00 -14.38 9.58
N LYS A 178 13.32 -14.52 9.68
CA LYS A 178 14.23 -14.61 8.53
C LYS A 178 13.88 -15.73 7.56
N ASP A 179 13.57 -16.93 8.06
CA ASP A 179 13.33 -18.11 7.22
C ASP A 179 12.05 -17.97 6.39
N ARG A 180 11.08 -17.24 6.92
CA ARG A 180 9.80 -16.95 6.24
C ARG A 180 9.78 -15.60 5.52
N LYS A 181 10.84 -14.80 5.67
CA LYS A 181 10.90 -13.41 5.20
C LYS A 181 9.67 -12.61 5.63
N THR A 182 9.26 -12.81 6.88
CA THR A 182 8.02 -12.24 7.43
C THR A 182 8.36 -11.25 8.53
N LEU A 183 7.89 -10.03 8.37
CA LEU A 183 7.84 -9.02 9.41
C LEU A 183 6.68 -9.34 10.35
N ILE A 184 6.91 -9.22 11.68
CA ILE A 184 5.83 -9.13 12.66
C ILE A 184 5.80 -7.67 13.14
N TYR A 185 4.80 -6.93 12.66
CA TYR A 185 4.65 -5.50 12.90
C TYR A 185 3.64 -5.22 14.01
N GLY A 186 4.05 -4.50 15.04
CA GLY A 186 3.16 -4.00 16.07
C GLY A 186 3.26 -2.48 16.21
N GLN A 187 2.14 -1.84 16.56
CA GLN A 187 2.11 -0.41 16.85
C GLN A 187 1.22 -0.08 18.04
N VAL A 188 1.50 1.07 18.64
CA VAL A 188 0.62 1.73 19.63
C VAL A 188 0.62 3.22 19.31
N ASP A 189 -0.58 3.78 19.19
CA ASP A 189 -0.80 5.18 18.88
C ASP A 189 -1.23 5.95 20.13
N TYR A 190 -0.71 7.14 20.29
CA TYR A 190 -1.06 8.09 21.36
C TYR A 190 -1.50 9.40 20.75
N MET A 191 -2.71 9.82 21.05
CA MET A 191 -3.18 11.15 20.66
C MET A 191 -2.64 12.20 21.60
N TYR A 192 -2.24 13.36 21.07
CA TYR A 192 -1.75 14.47 21.92
C TYR A 192 -2.85 14.97 22.87
N GLY A 193 -2.48 15.11 24.14
CA GLY A 193 -3.40 15.46 25.20
C GLY A 193 -3.99 14.28 25.98
N GLU A 194 -3.78 13.06 25.54
CA GLU A 194 -4.17 11.85 26.26
C GLU A 194 -3.09 11.40 27.26
N ALA A 195 -3.50 10.61 28.25
CA ALA A 195 -2.56 10.06 29.23
C ALA A 195 -1.68 8.97 28.60
N LEU A 196 -0.37 9.06 28.79
CA LEU A 196 0.55 8.00 28.38
C LEU A 196 0.47 6.81 29.34
N TYR A 197 0.46 5.61 28.78
CA TYR A 197 0.57 4.35 29.49
C TYR A 197 1.72 3.51 28.90
N LYS A 198 2.16 2.50 29.63
CA LYS A 198 3.21 1.60 29.13
C LYS A 198 2.69 0.85 27.90
N PRO A 199 3.36 0.97 26.73
CA PRO A 199 2.93 0.23 25.54
C PRO A 199 3.10 -1.28 25.73
N GLU A 200 2.07 -2.05 25.43
CA GLU A 200 2.08 -3.51 25.43
C GLU A 200 1.80 -4.03 24.02
N MET A 201 2.85 -4.48 23.32
CA MET A 201 2.75 -5.09 22.00
C MET A 201 2.95 -6.61 22.13
N LYS A 202 1.88 -7.35 22.42
CA LYS A 202 1.92 -8.82 22.61
C LYS A 202 1.80 -9.56 21.28
N GLU A 203 1.06 -9.01 20.35
CA GLU A 203 0.81 -9.54 19.00
C GLU A 203 1.19 -8.51 17.96
N GLY A 204 1.43 -8.97 16.73
CA GLY A 204 1.76 -8.11 15.61
C GLY A 204 1.30 -8.70 14.27
N ASN A 205 1.11 -7.83 13.31
CA ASN A 205 0.66 -8.17 11.96
C ASN A 205 1.77 -8.89 11.19
N PRO A 206 1.57 -10.13 10.75
CA PRO A 206 2.54 -10.83 9.93
C PRO A 206 2.45 -10.31 8.48
N ILE A 207 3.57 -9.80 7.95
CA ILE A 207 3.66 -9.25 6.59
C ILE A 207 4.86 -9.88 5.89
N ARG A 208 4.65 -10.56 4.77
CA ARG A 208 5.71 -11.06 3.89
C ARG A 208 6.35 -9.90 3.14
N LEU A 209 7.63 -9.64 3.36
CA LEU A 209 8.34 -8.57 2.69
C LEU A 209 9.14 -9.09 1.49
N TYR A 210 9.09 -8.35 0.40
CA TYR A 210 9.80 -8.64 -0.84
C TYR A 210 10.98 -7.70 -1.03
N SER A 211 12.09 -8.24 -1.58
CA SER A 211 13.20 -7.43 -2.09
C SER A 211 12.91 -6.95 -3.52
N LEU A 212 13.66 -5.96 -3.99
CA LEU A 212 13.57 -5.49 -5.39
C LEU A 212 13.88 -6.64 -6.38
N ASP A 213 14.85 -7.51 -6.05
CA ASP A 213 15.21 -8.66 -6.90
C ASP A 213 14.04 -9.65 -7.00
N GLU A 214 13.40 -9.99 -5.88
CA GLU A 214 12.22 -10.87 -5.88
C GLU A 214 11.08 -10.28 -6.72
N ILE A 215 10.79 -8.99 -6.54
CA ILE A 215 9.77 -8.30 -7.34
C ILE A 215 10.14 -8.29 -8.82
N THR A 216 11.41 -8.10 -9.15
CA THR A 216 11.89 -8.13 -10.53
C THR A 216 11.65 -9.50 -11.18
N GLU A 217 11.94 -10.58 -10.47
CA GLU A 217 11.69 -11.94 -10.96
C GLU A 217 10.19 -12.23 -11.13
N ILE A 218 9.35 -11.83 -10.18
CA ILE A 218 7.89 -12.00 -10.24
C ILE A 218 7.34 -11.21 -11.42
N PHE A 219 7.71 -9.95 -11.56
CA PHE A 219 7.21 -9.07 -12.60
C PHE A 219 7.64 -9.54 -13.99
N CYS A 220 8.88 -9.96 -14.16
CA CYS A 220 9.37 -10.53 -15.44
C CYS A 220 8.49 -11.70 -15.90
N LYS A 221 8.12 -12.61 -15.00
CA LYS A 221 7.24 -13.76 -15.31
C LYS A 221 5.82 -13.35 -15.70
N LEU A 222 5.37 -12.15 -15.27
CA LEU A 222 4.04 -11.61 -15.51
C LEU A 222 3.99 -10.61 -16.69
N GLY A 223 5.11 -10.39 -17.39
CA GLY A 223 5.21 -9.42 -18.49
C GLY A 223 5.18 -7.96 -18.00
N LEU A 224 5.66 -7.72 -16.78
CA LEU A 224 5.88 -6.39 -16.22
C LEU A 224 7.38 -6.10 -16.22
N ARG A 225 7.77 -4.96 -16.79
CA ARG A 225 9.16 -4.49 -16.78
C ARG A 225 9.32 -3.34 -15.78
N ILE A 226 10.22 -3.49 -14.81
CA ILE A 226 10.54 -2.40 -13.88
C ILE A 226 11.26 -1.27 -14.63
N CYS A 227 10.75 -0.07 -14.46
CA CYS A 227 11.31 1.14 -15.06
C CYS A 227 12.15 1.93 -14.07
N ASN A 228 11.72 1.98 -12.82
CA ASN A 228 12.41 2.72 -11.76
C ASN A 228 12.02 2.19 -10.38
N SER A 229 12.84 2.50 -9.37
CA SER A 229 12.52 2.25 -7.97
C SER A 229 12.99 3.41 -7.09
N PHE A 230 12.22 3.69 -6.02
CA PHE A 230 12.46 4.85 -5.16
C PHE A 230 12.39 4.44 -3.68
N ALA A 231 13.05 5.23 -2.83
CA ALA A 231 13.05 5.10 -1.39
C ALA A 231 12.02 6.02 -0.71
N ASP A 232 11.58 7.05 -1.41
CA ASP A 232 10.65 8.05 -0.88
C ASP A 232 9.95 8.86 -1.99
N PHE A 233 8.97 9.66 -1.61
CA PHE A 233 8.23 10.56 -2.50
C PHE A 233 8.98 11.85 -2.90
N SER A 234 10.29 11.95 -2.62
CA SER A 234 11.16 12.97 -3.21
C SER A 234 11.81 12.50 -4.51
N GLY A 235 11.75 11.19 -4.77
CA GLY A 235 12.38 10.54 -5.92
C GLY A 235 13.80 10.05 -5.64
N LYS A 236 14.18 9.90 -4.39
CA LYS A 236 15.43 9.24 -4.01
C LYS A 236 15.45 7.81 -4.56
N PRO A 237 16.48 7.38 -5.30
CA PRO A 237 16.61 5.98 -5.72
C PRO A 237 16.59 5.03 -4.53
N SER A 238 15.92 3.86 -4.67
CA SER A 238 15.88 2.85 -3.63
C SER A 238 17.24 2.19 -3.40
N SER A 239 17.48 1.74 -2.17
CA SER A 239 18.63 0.90 -1.82
C SER A 239 18.24 -0.11 -0.73
N ASP A 240 19.11 -1.09 -0.46
CA ASP A 240 18.90 -2.05 0.63
C ASP A 240 18.93 -1.41 2.04
N ASN A 241 19.38 -0.15 2.13
CA ASN A 241 19.43 0.63 3.36
C ASN A 241 18.20 1.54 3.56
N ASP A 242 17.22 1.47 2.69
CA ASP A 242 15.98 2.24 2.80
C ASP A 242 14.83 1.32 3.20
N ILE A 243 14.08 1.73 4.23
CA ILE A 243 12.95 0.94 4.77
C ILE A 243 11.81 0.82 3.77
N GLN A 244 11.65 1.81 2.89
CA GLN A 244 10.60 1.86 1.88
C GLN A 244 11.14 1.41 0.52
N LEU A 245 10.33 0.66 -0.21
CA LEU A 245 10.57 0.25 -1.59
C LEU A 245 9.35 0.60 -2.44
N MET A 246 9.52 1.61 -3.27
CA MET A 246 8.52 1.98 -4.27
C MET A 246 8.97 1.49 -5.63
N VAL A 247 8.11 0.84 -6.38
CA VAL A 247 8.46 0.27 -7.70
C VAL A 247 7.50 0.77 -8.76
N TYR A 248 8.07 1.37 -9.80
CA TYR A 248 7.38 1.72 -11.03
C TYR A 248 7.66 0.70 -12.10
N SER A 249 6.63 0.10 -12.69
CA SER A 249 6.74 -0.86 -13.78
C SER A 249 5.75 -0.58 -14.91
N ILE A 250 5.99 -1.16 -16.08
CA ILE A 250 5.13 -1.06 -17.27
C ILE A 250 4.81 -2.47 -17.75
N ARG A 251 3.57 -2.72 -18.16
CA ARG A 251 3.17 -3.94 -18.84
C ARG A 251 3.65 -3.92 -20.29
N GLU A 252 4.40 -4.95 -20.70
CA GLU A 252 4.86 -5.17 -22.08
C GLU A 252 3.81 -5.82 -22.96
#